data_a6a84b9c2a6283ef6e995d740d6f96c1
#
_entry.id   a6a84b9c2a6283ef6e995d740d6f96c1
#
_cell.length_a   1.000
_cell.length_b   1.000
_cell.length_c   1.000
_cell.angle_alpha   90.00
_cell.angle_beta   90.00
_cell.angle_gamma   90.00
#
_symmetry.space_group_name_H-M   'P 1'
#
loop_
_entity.id
_entity.type
_entity.pdbx_description
1 polymer ?
#
loop_
_entity_poly.entity_id
_entity_poly.type
_entity_poly.pdbx_seq_one_letter_code
_entity_poly.pdbx_strand_id
1 'polypeptide(L)'
;MPNRCISGIWHSIFTPTTVTDFIMDVINPQFGEHIADPACGSADFLVAAFRIGRKYNPGFADCIWGVDNSTNAVQVAVLNMVLNGDEKTNIKKDDSLKNMDEYKEKYDVVVCNPPFGSKIVEKRSAVLKNYQLAYEWTREGDYYVKSEKLMDKQETGILFVEACIKECKKRGRIAIILPNGYLGNRSDKFAIVRQWILSNARVAAIVSLPRFTFKSSGADVSASIVFLEKRTKPVKKFEDEYSFAVEMIEKVGWEAGNKKAAPIYVRAKEDGCLIIDENNEPQIDSDFTAALERIILSQASDTFPWLKIGREVKGKDGAWVTNINTVYSDKYFTLDPKRYCKKFTVLRENIKKNMYNKLGDLVDFIPEKTSSDGKKIKLVSSNIYNYTEIQDIGHGEFYSKELRGWELPSRARHFAEEGDIYFGSIWGSAVKWCYISEKDKNVVVTNGCFRARMKKGKEKYLADVLTYLNSEGWAVQMRAFSRGSDGLAEVCEEDATNVFVPVLSDDERKCIKTFIDNIVSGRTTLYAATKSYIDDKTLNFEEPEKRPSHIVLV
;
A
#
# COMPACT_ATOMS: atom_id res chain seq x y z
N MET A 1 7.23 -31.64 -6.92
CA MET A 1 8.22 -31.67 -5.85
C MET A 1 9.24 -30.60 -6.16
N PRO A 2 9.72 -29.84 -5.33
CA PRO A 2 9.80 -29.82 -3.89
C PRO A 2 10.06 -28.43 -3.29
N ASN A 3 9.35 -28.04 -2.30
CA ASN A 3 9.81 -26.99 -1.38
C ASN A 3 9.66 -27.51 0.07
N ARG A 4 10.17 -28.71 0.33
CA ARG A 4 10.37 -29.20 1.67
C ARG A 4 11.85 -29.13 2.00
N CYS A 5 12.16 -28.47 3.04
CA CYS A 5 13.41 -28.32 3.77
C CYS A 5 14.06 -26.94 3.59
N ILE A 6 14.25 -26.32 4.72
CA ILE A 6 15.11 -25.19 5.10
C ILE A 6 14.33 -23.96 5.57
N SER A 7 13.21 -24.12 6.26
CA SER A 7 12.50 -22.99 6.88
C SER A 7 12.91 -22.69 8.35
N GLY A 8 14.06 -23.16 8.80
CA GLY A 8 14.42 -23.11 10.23
C GLY A 8 15.60 -22.23 10.65
N ILE A 9 16.36 -21.60 9.75
CA ILE A 9 17.68 -21.04 10.13
C ILE A 9 17.97 -19.63 9.58
N TRP A 10 17.15 -19.02 8.69
CA TRP A 10 17.59 -17.83 7.98
C TRP A 10 16.61 -16.66 8.04
N HIS A 11 17.14 -15.46 8.26
CA HIS A 11 16.45 -14.18 8.17
C HIS A 11 16.31 -13.67 6.72
N SER A 12 16.39 -14.55 5.71
CA SER A 12 16.13 -14.16 4.33
C SER A 12 14.64 -14.22 4.03
N ILE A 13 14.12 -13.17 3.42
CA ILE A 13 12.72 -13.11 2.99
C ILE A 13 12.58 -13.97 1.74
N PHE A 14 11.86 -15.09 1.87
CA PHE A 14 11.50 -15.94 0.74
C PHE A 14 10.34 -15.30 -0.05
N THR A 15 10.48 -15.17 -1.35
CA THR A 15 9.44 -14.64 -2.22
C THR A 15 8.61 -15.78 -2.80
N PRO A 16 7.26 -15.79 -2.64
CA PRO A 16 6.42 -16.82 -3.23
C PRO A 16 6.63 -16.95 -4.75
N THR A 17 6.66 -18.16 -5.27
CA THR A 17 6.92 -18.43 -6.69
C THR A 17 5.91 -17.76 -7.60
N THR A 18 4.64 -17.67 -7.19
CA THR A 18 3.60 -16.95 -7.94
C THR A 18 3.90 -15.46 -8.09
N VAL A 19 4.55 -14.85 -7.10
CA VAL A 19 4.98 -13.44 -7.15
C VAL A 19 6.18 -13.27 -8.06
N THR A 20 7.18 -14.17 -7.96
CA THR A 20 8.38 -14.09 -8.82
C THR A 20 8.05 -14.34 -10.28
N ASP A 21 7.18 -15.30 -10.57
CA ASP A 21 6.71 -15.58 -11.92
C ASP A 21 5.96 -14.39 -12.51
N PHE A 22 5.02 -13.80 -11.75
CA PHE A 22 4.32 -12.59 -12.18
C PHE A 22 5.27 -11.42 -12.46
N ILE A 23 6.29 -11.21 -11.60
CA ILE A 23 7.27 -10.14 -11.83
C ILE A 23 8.03 -10.38 -13.13
N MET A 24 8.49 -11.60 -13.38
CA MET A 24 9.16 -11.95 -14.62
C MET A 24 8.24 -11.82 -15.82
N ASP A 25 6.99 -12.23 -15.68
CA ASP A 25 6.00 -12.05 -16.74
C ASP A 25 5.76 -10.57 -17.06
N VAL A 26 5.61 -9.69 -16.08
CA VAL A 26 5.44 -8.25 -16.35
C VAL A 26 6.71 -7.64 -16.94
N ILE A 27 7.89 -7.91 -16.35
CA ILE A 27 9.16 -7.32 -16.79
C ILE A 27 9.56 -7.76 -18.20
N ASN A 28 9.09 -8.95 -18.62
CA ASN A 28 9.21 -9.46 -19.98
C ASN A 28 10.64 -9.47 -20.52
N PRO A 29 11.56 -10.26 -19.95
CA PRO A 29 12.93 -10.31 -20.42
C PRO A 29 13.01 -10.74 -21.89
N GLN A 30 13.79 -10.01 -22.69
CA GLN A 30 13.97 -10.30 -24.11
C GLN A 30 15.24 -11.12 -24.36
N PHE A 31 15.32 -11.76 -25.51
CA PHE A 31 16.50 -12.54 -25.91
C PHE A 31 17.77 -11.68 -25.86
N GLY A 32 18.81 -12.19 -25.20
CA GLY A 32 20.12 -11.54 -25.06
C GLY A 32 20.21 -10.46 -23.98
N GLU A 33 19.14 -10.18 -23.26
CA GLU A 33 19.18 -9.26 -22.13
C GLU A 33 19.79 -9.92 -20.89
N HIS A 34 20.62 -9.17 -20.19
CA HIS A 34 21.22 -9.56 -18.93
C HIS A 34 20.32 -9.18 -17.75
N ILE A 35 20.02 -10.15 -16.91
CA ILE A 35 19.14 -10.01 -15.75
C ILE A 35 19.98 -10.14 -14.48
N ALA A 36 19.77 -9.27 -13.50
CA ALA A 36 20.46 -9.33 -12.22
C ALA A 36 19.51 -9.19 -11.03
N ASP A 37 19.91 -9.85 -9.92
CA ASP A 37 19.36 -9.63 -8.59
C ASP A 37 20.53 -9.31 -7.63
N PRO A 38 20.66 -8.04 -7.17
CA PRO A 38 21.75 -7.61 -6.30
C PRO A 38 21.65 -8.07 -4.84
N ALA A 39 20.55 -8.71 -4.45
CA ALA A 39 20.33 -9.30 -3.13
C ALA A 39 19.56 -10.62 -3.28
N CYS A 40 20.14 -11.57 -4.02
CA CYS A 40 19.38 -12.68 -4.62
C CYS A 40 18.84 -13.71 -3.61
N GLY A 41 19.32 -13.72 -2.37
CA GLY A 41 18.85 -14.65 -1.35
C GLY A 41 18.90 -16.11 -1.85
N SER A 42 17.73 -16.74 -1.98
CA SER A 42 17.56 -18.10 -2.55
C SER A 42 17.50 -18.16 -4.07
N ALA A 43 17.69 -17.04 -4.76
CA ALA A 43 17.62 -16.87 -6.22
C ALA A 43 16.23 -17.14 -6.84
N ASP A 44 15.15 -16.91 -6.11
CA ASP A 44 13.79 -17.20 -6.59
C ASP A 44 13.43 -16.44 -7.86
N PHE A 45 13.83 -15.16 -7.99
CA PHE A 45 13.66 -14.38 -9.21
C PHE A 45 14.47 -14.92 -10.38
N LEU A 46 15.70 -15.33 -10.11
CA LEU A 46 16.61 -15.83 -11.14
C LEU A 46 16.16 -17.19 -11.66
N VAL A 47 15.61 -18.04 -10.78
CA VAL A 47 14.96 -19.32 -11.15
C VAL A 47 13.73 -19.03 -12.04
N ALA A 48 12.90 -18.07 -11.69
CA ALA A 48 11.76 -17.68 -12.51
C ALA A 48 12.21 -17.18 -13.89
N ALA A 49 13.21 -16.28 -13.93
CA ALA A 49 13.80 -15.80 -15.18
C ALA A 49 14.38 -16.95 -16.03
N PHE A 50 15.12 -17.88 -15.41
CA PHE A 50 15.69 -19.03 -16.09
C PHE A 50 14.62 -19.94 -16.70
N ARG A 51 13.55 -20.23 -15.96
CA ARG A 51 12.44 -21.07 -16.44
C ARG A 51 11.76 -20.49 -17.67
N ILE A 52 11.61 -19.18 -17.74
CA ILE A 52 11.05 -18.48 -18.91
C ILE A 52 12.05 -18.49 -20.05
N GLY A 53 13.27 -18.04 -19.81
CA GLY A 53 14.28 -17.84 -20.84
C GLY A 53 14.76 -19.12 -21.53
N ARG A 54 14.92 -20.22 -20.78
CA ARG A 54 15.36 -21.50 -21.35
C ARG A 54 14.41 -22.12 -22.38
N LYS A 55 13.13 -21.71 -22.37
CA LYS A 55 12.16 -22.14 -23.39
C LYS A 55 12.54 -21.63 -24.77
N TYR A 56 13.25 -20.52 -24.84
CA TYR A 56 13.64 -19.83 -26.07
C TYR A 56 15.14 -19.96 -26.38
N ASN A 57 15.97 -20.13 -25.38
CA ASN A 57 17.42 -20.18 -25.52
C ASN A 57 18.08 -21.11 -24.49
N PRO A 58 18.69 -22.25 -24.91
CA PRO A 58 19.44 -23.12 -24.00
C PRO A 58 20.61 -22.44 -23.26
N GLY A 59 21.21 -21.39 -23.85
CA GLY A 59 22.28 -20.61 -23.24
C GLY A 59 21.81 -19.48 -22.33
N PHE A 60 20.54 -19.42 -21.95
CA PHE A 60 20.00 -18.32 -21.18
C PHE A 60 20.62 -18.16 -19.78
N ALA A 61 21.20 -19.25 -19.23
CA ALA A 61 21.95 -19.20 -17.98
C ALA A 61 23.08 -18.15 -17.97
N ASP A 62 23.73 -17.91 -19.14
CA ASP A 62 24.79 -16.91 -19.28
C ASP A 62 24.29 -15.47 -19.08
N CYS A 63 23.00 -15.25 -19.19
CA CYS A 63 22.38 -13.94 -19.07
C CYS A 63 21.87 -13.63 -17.66
N ILE A 64 21.98 -14.55 -16.71
CA ILE A 64 21.42 -14.43 -15.36
C ILE A 64 22.55 -14.26 -14.34
N TRP A 65 22.40 -13.26 -13.47
CA TRP A 65 23.41 -12.89 -12.48
C TRP A 65 22.77 -12.68 -11.11
N GLY A 66 23.36 -13.23 -10.06
CA GLY A 66 22.94 -13.05 -8.68
C GLY A 66 24.08 -12.64 -7.78
N VAL A 67 23.81 -11.77 -6.84
CA VAL A 67 24.76 -11.36 -5.81
C VAL A 67 24.11 -11.46 -4.44
N ASP A 68 24.82 -12.03 -3.48
CA ASP A 68 24.43 -11.96 -2.07
C ASP A 68 25.67 -11.92 -1.18
N ASN A 69 25.61 -11.20 -0.07
CA ASN A 69 26.73 -11.09 0.87
C ASN A 69 26.80 -12.26 1.88
N SER A 70 25.77 -13.08 1.97
CA SER A 70 25.70 -14.26 2.83
C SER A 70 26.20 -15.50 2.11
N THR A 71 27.24 -16.15 2.67
CA THR A 71 27.75 -17.43 2.13
C THR A 71 26.64 -18.47 2.00
N ASN A 72 25.77 -18.53 2.98
CA ASN A 72 24.71 -19.54 3.02
C ASN A 72 23.59 -19.23 2.03
N ALA A 73 23.24 -17.96 1.85
CA ALA A 73 22.29 -17.55 0.80
C ALA A 73 22.82 -17.94 -0.59
N VAL A 74 24.09 -17.65 -0.86
CA VAL A 74 24.76 -18.06 -2.11
C VAL A 74 24.74 -19.57 -2.32
N GLN A 75 25.02 -20.36 -1.29
CA GLN A 75 24.97 -21.83 -1.40
C GLN A 75 23.55 -22.33 -1.73
N VAL A 76 22.53 -21.76 -1.08
CA VAL A 76 21.13 -22.08 -1.36
C VAL A 76 20.75 -21.65 -2.76
N ALA A 77 21.15 -20.44 -3.18
CA ALA A 77 20.91 -19.91 -4.51
C ALA A 77 21.50 -20.79 -5.62
N VAL A 78 22.78 -21.17 -5.47
CA VAL A 78 23.45 -22.08 -6.41
C VAL A 78 22.72 -23.42 -6.48
N LEU A 79 22.39 -24.01 -5.33
CA LEU A 79 21.65 -25.29 -5.31
C LEU A 79 20.27 -25.16 -5.98
N ASN A 80 19.56 -24.06 -5.71
CA ASN A 80 18.24 -23.82 -6.30
C ASN A 80 18.33 -23.68 -7.83
N MET A 81 19.30 -22.93 -8.34
CA MET A 81 19.54 -22.78 -9.78
C MET A 81 19.88 -24.13 -10.44
N VAL A 82 20.81 -24.90 -9.87
CA VAL A 82 21.20 -26.22 -10.37
C VAL A 82 20.02 -27.20 -10.37
N LEU A 83 19.20 -27.24 -9.32
CA LEU A 83 18.00 -28.08 -9.24
C LEU A 83 16.95 -27.70 -10.31
N ASN A 84 16.98 -26.48 -10.80
CA ASN A 84 16.12 -26.02 -11.91
C ASN A 84 16.79 -26.18 -13.29
N GLY A 85 18.00 -26.76 -13.35
CA GLY A 85 18.69 -27.11 -14.58
C GLY A 85 19.66 -26.05 -15.11
N ASP A 86 20.05 -25.08 -14.28
CA ASP A 86 21.14 -24.16 -14.62
C ASP A 86 22.50 -24.80 -14.33
N GLU A 87 23.30 -25.05 -15.38
CA GLU A 87 24.61 -25.70 -15.27
C GLU A 87 25.76 -24.70 -15.02
N LYS A 88 25.53 -23.40 -15.21
CA LYS A 88 26.59 -22.37 -15.18
C LYS A 88 26.62 -21.52 -13.93
N THR A 89 25.48 -21.19 -13.41
CA THR A 89 25.25 -20.50 -12.13
C THR A 89 26.13 -19.27 -11.89
N ASN A 90 25.76 -18.11 -12.43
CA ASN A 90 26.47 -16.85 -12.20
C ASN A 90 26.06 -16.20 -10.87
N ILE A 91 26.10 -16.95 -9.78
CA ILE A 91 25.83 -16.45 -8.43
C ILE A 91 27.15 -16.14 -7.74
N LYS A 92 27.34 -14.90 -7.32
CA LYS A 92 28.58 -14.41 -6.69
C LYS A 92 28.32 -14.05 -5.23
N LYS A 93 29.21 -14.55 -4.34
CA LYS A 93 29.29 -14.01 -3.00
C LYS A 93 30.00 -12.67 -3.03
N ASP A 94 29.26 -11.58 -2.86
CA ASP A 94 29.81 -10.25 -2.85
C ASP A 94 28.88 -9.28 -2.10
N ASP A 95 29.40 -8.09 -1.78
CA ASP A 95 28.62 -6.99 -1.23
C ASP A 95 28.34 -5.97 -2.37
N SER A 96 27.20 -6.15 -3.03
CA SER A 96 26.79 -5.30 -4.16
C SER A 96 26.70 -3.81 -3.80
N LEU A 97 26.33 -3.49 -2.55
CA LEU A 97 26.32 -2.10 -2.07
C LEU A 97 27.73 -1.51 -1.96
N LYS A 98 28.71 -2.32 -1.54
CA LYS A 98 30.11 -1.88 -1.41
C LYS A 98 30.79 -1.74 -2.77
N ASN A 99 30.55 -2.71 -3.64
CA ASN A 99 31.26 -2.83 -4.92
C ASN A 99 30.42 -2.29 -6.10
N MET A 100 29.61 -1.25 -5.85
CA MET A 100 28.66 -0.67 -6.83
C MET A 100 29.29 -0.33 -8.19
N ASP A 101 30.54 0.11 -8.23
CA ASP A 101 31.22 0.47 -9.48
C ASP A 101 31.42 -0.73 -10.43
N GLU A 102 31.49 -1.97 -9.87
CA GLU A 102 31.59 -3.20 -10.66
C GLU A 102 30.26 -3.53 -11.37
N TYR A 103 29.12 -3.13 -10.80
CA TYR A 103 27.78 -3.50 -11.26
C TYR A 103 27.07 -2.39 -12.03
N LYS A 104 27.55 -1.16 -11.95
CA LYS A 104 26.90 0.03 -12.51
C LYS A 104 26.66 -0.07 -14.04
N GLU A 105 25.41 0.19 -14.45
CA GLU A 105 24.95 0.18 -15.84
C GLU A 105 25.28 -1.10 -16.63
N LYS A 106 25.27 -2.24 -15.95
CA LYS A 106 25.70 -3.53 -16.51
C LYS A 106 24.52 -4.39 -17.02
N TYR A 107 23.34 -4.24 -16.44
CA TYR A 107 22.22 -5.15 -16.67
C TYR A 107 21.05 -4.46 -17.38
N ASP A 108 20.39 -5.20 -18.26
CA ASP A 108 19.20 -4.73 -18.99
C ASP A 108 17.96 -4.79 -18.09
N VAL A 109 17.93 -5.77 -17.21
CA VAL A 109 16.86 -5.99 -16.23
C VAL A 109 17.46 -6.17 -14.84
N VAL A 110 16.92 -5.46 -13.86
CA VAL A 110 17.25 -5.66 -12.44
C VAL A 110 15.99 -5.97 -11.66
N VAL A 111 16.03 -7.05 -10.88
CA VAL A 111 14.93 -7.46 -10.01
C VAL A 111 15.44 -7.58 -8.58
N CYS A 112 14.65 -7.18 -7.61
CA CYS A 112 15.11 -7.24 -6.23
C CYS A 112 13.94 -7.27 -5.23
N ASN A 113 14.08 -8.12 -4.21
CA ASN A 113 13.34 -8.03 -2.97
C ASN A 113 14.34 -7.69 -1.86
N PRO A 114 14.65 -6.39 -1.65
CA PRO A 114 15.72 -5.99 -0.74
C PRO A 114 15.38 -6.33 0.72
N PRO A 115 16.39 -6.44 1.60
CA PRO A 115 16.14 -6.63 3.02
C PRO A 115 15.41 -5.42 3.61
N PHE A 116 14.21 -5.63 4.18
CA PHE A 116 13.39 -4.59 4.78
C PHE A 116 13.62 -4.47 6.28
N GLY A 117 13.50 -3.25 6.78
CA GLY A 117 13.41 -2.95 8.20
C GLY A 117 14.32 -1.84 8.65
N SER A 118 13.79 -0.96 9.48
CA SER A 118 14.50 0.21 10.03
C SER A 118 15.72 -0.15 10.90
N LYS A 119 15.84 -1.42 11.31
CA LYS A 119 16.98 -1.93 12.11
C LYS A 119 18.12 -2.45 11.24
N ILE A 120 17.87 -2.73 9.95
CA ILE A 120 18.88 -3.22 9.01
C ILE A 120 19.51 -2.01 8.33
N VAL A 121 20.66 -1.57 8.83
CA VAL A 121 21.30 -0.32 8.45
C VAL A 121 22.75 -0.52 8.04
N GLU A 122 23.18 0.23 7.02
CA GLU A 122 24.57 0.39 6.66
C GLU A 122 25.17 1.57 7.45
N LYS A 123 26.38 1.38 7.99
CA LYS A 123 27.11 2.38 8.79
C LYS A 123 28.51 2.66 8.22
N ARG A 124 29.00 1.81 7.31
CA ARG A 124 30.33 1.96 6.73
C ARG A 124 30.36 3.18 5.81
N SER A 125 31.08 4.23 6.21
CA SER A 125 31.19 5.47 5.43
C SER A 125 31.72 5.25 4.00
N ALA A 126 32.60 4.26 3.82
CA ALA A 126 33.11 3.87 2.51
C ALA A 126 32.03 3.36 1.55
N VAL A 127 30.97 2.72 2.11
CA VAL A 127 29.80 2.27 1.34
C VAL A 127 28.84 3.42 1.12
N LEU A 128 28.49 4.14 2.21
CA LEU A 128 27.52 5.25 2.17
C LEU A 128 27.87 6.32 1.15
N LYS A 129 29.16 6.64 0.99
CA LYS A 129 29.65 7.64 0.00
C LYS A 129 29.24 7.33 -1.45
N ASN A 130 28.95 6.07 -1.76
CA ASN A 130 28.55 5.65 -3.10
C ASN A 130 27.09 6.00 -3.43
N TYR A 131 26.29 6.43 -2.43
CA TYR A 131 24.83 6.58 -2.55
C TYR A 131 24.36 7.99 -2.23
N GLN A 132 23.58 8.58 -3.13
CA GLN A 132 23.01 9.92 -2.92
C GLN A 132 22.00 9.92 -1.78
N LEU A 133 21.22 8.83 -1.64
CA LEU A 133 20.25 8.65 -0.56
C LEU A 133 20.89 8.44 0.82
N ALA A 134 22.22 8.34 0.90
CA ALA A 134 22.96 8.31 2.16
C ALA A 134 23.44 9.70 2.61
N TYR A 135 23.10 10.76 1.89
CA TYR A 135 23.37 12.14 2.30
C TYR A 135 22.13 12.78 2.93
N GLU A 136 22.34 13.84 3.69
CA GLU A 136 21.23 14.67 4.16
C GLU A 136 20.62 15.46 3.00
N TRP A 137 19.31 15.66 3.05
CA TRP A 137 18.56 16.44 2.07
C TRP A 137 17.73 17.49 2.79
N THR A 138 17.61 18.66 2.21
CA THR A 138 16.81 19.78 2.71
C THR A 138 15.71 20.10 1.71
N ARG A 139 14.56 20.54 2.21
CA ARG A 139 13.45 20.95 1.35
C ARG A 139 13.68 22.38 0.87
N GLU A 140 13.65 22.59 -0.44
CA GLU A 140 13.73 23.88 -1.10
C GLU A 140 12.50 24.04 -2.04
N GLY A 141 11.53 24.82 -1.63
CA GLY A 141 10.24 24.92 -2.33
C GLY A 141 9.50 23.59 -2.37
N ASP A 142 9.20 23.11 -3.58
CA ASP A 142 8.46 21.86 -3.80
C ASP A 142 9.36 20.63 -3.86
N TYR A 143 10.68 20.79 -3.86
CA TYR A 143 11.64 19.71 -4.03
C TYR A 143 12.58 19.57 -2.84
N TYR A 144 13.21 18.41 -2.74
CA TYR A 144 14.32 18.14 -1.82
C TYR A 144 15.65 18.24 -2.58
N VAL A 145 16.63 18.88 -1.97
CA VAL A 145 17.97 19.07 -2.53
C VAL A 145 18.99 18.38 -1.64
N LYS A 146 19.89 17.59 -2.29
CA LYS A 146 20.96 16.87 -1.60
C LYS A 146 22.00 17.84 -1.06
N SER A 147 22.37 17.70 0.20
CA SER A 147 23.49 18.39 0.82
C SER A 147 24.80 17.61 0.61
N GLU A 148 25.93 18.22 1.00
CA GLU A 148 27.24 17.54 1.01
C GLU A 148 27.50 16.75 2.30
N LYS A 149 26.54 16.74 3.25
CA LYS A 149 26.70 16.07 4.54
C LYS A 149 26.28 14.61 4.44
N LEU A 150 27.25 13.70 4.62
CA LEU A 150 27.02 12.27 4.67
C LEU A 150 26.33 11.90 6.00
N MET A 151 25.33 11.03 5.94
CA MET A 151 24.66 10.48 7.12
C MET A 151 25.56 9.44 7.81
N ASP A 152 25.42 9.29 9.15
CA ASP A 152 26.16 8.27 9.91
C ASP A 152 25.67 6.84 9.58
N LYS A 153 24.44 6.71 9.12
CA LYS A 153 23.80 5.43 8.75
C LYS A 153 22.65 5.65 7.80
N GLN A 154 22.35 4.63 6.99
CA GLN A 154 21.12 4.58 6.17
C GLN A 154 20.55 3.17 6.18
N GLU A 155 19.21 3.06 6.04
CA GLU A 155 18.55 1.76 5.85
C GLU A 155 19.05 1.08 4.58
N THR A 156 19.43 -0.20 4.68
CA THR A 156 19.93 -0.95 3.50
C THR A 156 18.90 -1.06 2.40
N GLY A 157 17.59 -1.20 2.74
CA GLY A 157 16.52 -1.21 1.77
C GLY A 157 16.46 0.07 0.92
N ILE A 158 16.74 1.25 1.51
CA ILE A 158 16.81 2.52 0.78
C ILE A 158 18.03 2.53 -0.16
N LEU A 159 19.17 2.02 0.30
CA LEU A 159 20.38 1.93 -0.55
C LEU A 159 20.15 0.96 -1.72
N PHE A 160 19.43 -0.14 -1.53
CA PHE A 160 19.08 -1.07 -2.61
C PHE A 160 18.14 -0.45 -3.65
N VAL A 161 17.27 0.48 -3.28
CA VAL A 161 16.49 1.25 -4.27
C VAL A 161 17.43 2.00 -5.23
N GLU A 162 18.44 2.67 -4.68
CA GLU A 162 19.45 3.38 -5.49
C GLU A 162 20.33 2.40 -6.25
N ALA A 163 20.76 1.30 -5.63
CA ALA A 163 21.60 0.29 -6.24
C ALA A 163 20.94 -0.32 -7.48
N CYS A 164 19.70 -0.79 -7.38
CA CYS A 164 18.96 -1.37 -8.50
C CYS A 164 18.90 -0.43 -9.71
N ILE A 165 18.64 0.86 -9.47
CA ILE A 165 18.59 1.85 -10.55
C ILE A 165 19.99 2.13 -11.12
N LYS A 166 21.04 2.13 -10.30
CA LYS A 166 22.42 2.32 -10.76
C LYS A 166 22.94 1.14 -11.60
N GLU A 167 22.65 -0.08 -11.18
CA GLU A 167 23.07 -1.31 -11.85
C GLU A 167 22.40 -1.50 -13.21
N CYS A 168 21.17 -1.01 -13.33
CA CYS A 168 20.40 -1.08 -14.56
C CYS A 168 20.99 -0.16 -15.63
N LYS A 169 21.05 -0.61 -16.88
CA LYS A 169 21.37 0.22 -18.06
C LYS A 169 20.34 1.32 -18.26
N LYS A 170 20.70 2.35 -19.02
CA LYS A 170 19.77 3.38 -19.47
C LYS A 170 18.65 2.75 -20.30
N ARG A 171 17.40 3.11 -20.02
CA ARG A 171 16.19 2.49 -20.57
C ARG A 171 15.99 1.02 -20.19
N GLY A 172 16.83 0.46 -19.33
CA GLY A 172 16.61 -0.86 -18.77
C GLY A 172 15.46 -0.85 -17.77
N ARG A 173 15.00 -2.02 -17.40
CA ARG A 173 13.81 -2.23 -16.60
C ARG A 173 14.16 -2.72 -15.21
N ILE A 174 13.41 -2.25 -14.24
CA ILE A 174 13.60 -2.63 -12.84
C ILE A 174 12.26 -3.09 -12.27
N ALA A 175 12.25 -4.21 -11.54
CA ALA A 175 11.16 -4.58 -10.68
C ALA A 175 11.67 -4.72 -9.25
N ILE A 176 11.15 -3.91 -8.36
CA ILE A 176 11.56 -3.91 -6.96
C ILE A 176 10.34 -4.05 -6.05
N ILE A 177 10.42 -4.96 -5.08
CA ILE A 177 9.41 -5.07 -4.03
C ILE A 177 9.76 -4.07 -2.94
N LEU A 178 8.81 -3.20 -2.60
CA LEU A 178 9.00 -2.16 -1.58
C LEU A 178 7.89 -2.21 -0.54
N PRO A 179 8.21 -2.02 0.75
CA PRO A 179 7.19 -1.80 1.77
C PRO A 179 6.31 -0.60 1.42
N ASN A 180 5.00 -0.71 1.66
CA ASN A 180 4.06 0.38 1.39
C ASN A 180 4.42 1.65 2.18
N GLY A 181 5.15 1.52 3.30
CA GLY A 181 5.71 2.66 4.02
C GLY A 181 6.68 3.51 3.19
N TYR A 182 7.48 2.89 2.30
CA TYR A 182 8.37 3.65 1.40
C TYR A 182 7.56 4.44 0.36
N LEU A 183 6.42 3.90 -0.06
CA LEU A 183 5.58 4.48 -1.10
C LEU A 183 4.59 5.53 -0.57
N GLY A 184 4.12 5.40 0.67
CA GLY A 184 3.03 6.22 1.22
C GLY A 184 3.36 7.06 2.46
N ASN A 185 4.46 6.79 3.19
CA ASN A 185 4.79 7.56 4.39
C ASN A 185 5.21 9.00 4.03
N ARG A 186 4.67 9.98 4.73
CA ARG A 186 4.89 11.42 4.47
C ARG A 186 6.12 12.02 5.16
N SER A 187 6.92 11.23 5.88
CA SER A 187 8.19 11.76 6.40
C SER A 187 9.10 12.18 5.25
N ASP A 188 9.88 13.21 5.46
CA ASP A 188 10.83 13.71 4.47
C ASP A 188 11.77 12.61 3.98
N LYS A 189 12.19 11.72 4.87
CA LYS A 189 13.00 10.56 4.53
C LYS A 189 12.46 9.77 3.35
N PHE A 190 11.18 9.38 3.39
CA PHE A 190 10.58 8.57 2.33
C PHE A 190 10.11 9.41 1.13
N ALA A 191 9.76 10.68 1.35
CA ALA A 191 9.50 11.60 0.25
C ALA A 191 10.75 11.84 -0.61
N ILE A 192 11.93 11.95 0.01
CA ILE A 192 13.23 12.03 -0.65
C ILE A 192 13.49 10.79 -1.51
N VAL A 193 13.24 9.59 -0.96
CA VAL A 193 13.40 8.33 -1.71
C VAL A 193 12.53 8.33 -2.97
N ARG A 194 11.24 8.72 -2.85
CA ARG A 194 10.32 8.77 -3.98
C ARG A 194 10.72 9.84 -5.00
N GLN A 195 11.08 11.03 -4.55
CA GLN A 195 11.61 12.05 -5.45
C GLN A 195 12.85 11.56 -6.18
N TRP A 196 13.76 10.88 -5.50
CA TRP A 196 14.97 10.33 -6.10
C TRP A 196 14.64 9.25 -7.14
N ILE A 197 13.70 8.34 -6.85
CA ILE A 197 13.20 7.36 -7.83
C ILE A 197 12.69 8.08 -9.08
N LEU A 198 11.77 9.02 -8.92
CA LEU A 198 11.14 9.77 -10.02
C LEU A 198 12.16 10.59 -10.84
N SER A 199 13.22 11.08 -10.19
CA SER A 199 14.32 11.78 -10.87
C SER A 199 15.14 10.85 -11.76
N ASN A 200 15.32 9.59 -11.38
CA ASN A 200 16.23 8.65 -12.04
C ASN A 200 15.50 7.58 -12.90
N ALA A 201 14.21 7.38 -12.67
CA ALA A 201 13.41 6.38 -13.38
C ALA A 201 11.98 6.88 -13.65
N ARG A 202 11.30 6.25 -14.60
CA ARG A 202 9.87 6.41 -14.86
C ARG A 202 9.13 5.21 -14.27
N VAL A 203 8.00 5.44 -13.64
CA VAL A 203 7.14 4.38 -13.10
C VAL A 203 6.28 3.83 -14.23
N ALA A 204 6.36 2.53 -14.51
CA ALA A 204 5.54 1.86 -15.52
C ALA A 204 4.28 1.22 -14.92
N ALA A 205 4.43 0.60 -13.75
CA ALA A 205 3.31 0.03 -13.01
C ALA A 205 3.61 -0.05 -11.52
N ILE A 206 2.57 -0.01 -10.70
CA ILE A 206 2.63 -0.32 -9.27
C ILE A 206 1.54 -1.36 -8.97
N VAL A 207 1.96 -2.48 -8.37
CA VAL A 207 1.07 -3.60 -8.05
C VAL A 207 1.09 -3.84 -6.55
N SER A 208 -0.03 -3.58 -5.88
CA SER A 208 -0.17 -3.82 -4.44
C SER A 208 -0.35 -5.31 -4.15
N LEU A 209 0.38 -5.81 -3.16
CA LEU A 209 0.25 -7.19 -2.67
C LEU A 209 -0.52 -7.21 -1.34
N PRO A 210 -1.25 -8.31 -1.05
CA PRO A 210 -1.92 -8.48 0.24
C PRO A 210 -0.93 -8.47 1.41
N ARG A 211 -1.39 -8.04 2.59
CA ARG A 211 -0.56 -7.87 3.78
C ARG A 211 0.31 -9.07 4.12
N PHE A 212 -0.23 -10.26 4.05
CA PHE A 212 0.46 -11.45 4.55
C PHE A 212 1.29 -12.20 3.51
N THR A 213 1.49 -11.62 2.32
CA THR A 213 2.24 -12.25 1.22
C THR A 213 3.63 -12.78 1.68
N PHE A 214 4.31 -12.07 2.57
CA PHE A 214 5.65 -12.42 3.06
C PHE A 214 5.67 -12.96 4.50
N LYS A 215 4.51 -13.25 5.10
CA LYS A 215 4.44 -13.68 6.50
C LYS A 215 5.12 -15.02 6.76
N SER A 216 5.09 -15.95 5.82
CA SER A 216 5.80 -17.23 5.90
C SER A 216 7.31 -17.06 6.02
N SER A 217 7.86 -15.95 5.54
CA SER A 217 9.28 -15.56 5.64
C SER A 217 9.58 -14.69 6.87
N GLY A 218 8.61 -14.51 7.77
CA GLY A 218 8.77 -13.73 8.99
C GLY A 218 8.56 -12.22 8.84
N ALA A 219 8.18 -11.74 7.65
CA ALA A 219 7.90 -10.33 7.41
C ALA A 219 6.38 -10.06 7.43
N ASP A 220 5.89 -9.39 8.48
CA ASP A 220 4.51 -8.90 8.55
C ASP A 220 4.45 -7.45 8.06
N VAL A 221 4.59 -7.28 6.74
CA VAL A 221 4.61 -5.97 6.08
C VAL A 221 3.77 -6.01 4.82
N SER A 222 2.96 -4.97 4.61
CA SER A 222 2.30 -4.73 3.32
C SER A 222 3.34 -4.16 2.34
N ALA A 223 3.43 -4.75 1.18
CA ALA A 223 4.39 -4.38 0.15
C ALA A 223 3.72 -4.25 -1.22
N SER A 224 4.38 -3.53 -2.11
CA SER A 224 4.00 -3.42 -3.51
C SER A 224 5.18 -3.69 -4.42
N ILE A 225 4.90 -4.19 -5.61
CA ILE A 225 5.88 -4.33 -6.69
C ILE A 225 5.87 -3.01 -7.47
N VAL A 226 7.04 -2.41 -7.64
CA VAL A 226 7.20 -1.19 -8.43
C VAL A 226 8.01 -1.53 -9.68
N PHE A 227 7.39 -1.35 -10.84
CA PHE A 227 8.02 -1.54 -12.14
C PHE A 227 8.49 -0.20 -12.68
N LEU A 228 9.79 -0.11 -12.98
CA LEU A 228 10.45 1.12 -13.39
C LEU A 228 11.19 0.94 -14.71
N GLU A 229 11.30 2.03 -15.46
CA GLU A 229 12.24 2.17 -16.57
C GLU A 229 13.28 3.25 -16.22
N LYS A 230 14.57 2.90 -16.22
CA LYS A 230 15.63 3.85 -15.92
C LYS A 230 15.67 4.97 -16.96
N ARG A 231 15.75 6.22 -16.52
CA ARG A 231 15.92 7.38 -17.39
C ARG A 231 17.29 7.37 -18.06
N THR A 232 17.38 7.97 -19.24
CA THR A 232 18.68 8.17 -19.91
C THR A 232 19.57 9.17 -19.17
N LYS A 233 18.94 10.16 -18.52
CA LYS A 233 19.58 11.15 -17.63
C LYS A 233 18.63 11.47 -16.49
N PRO A 234 19.15 11.69 -15.27
CA PRO A 234 18.33 12.17 -14.17
C PRO A 234 17.69 13.53 -14.47
N VAL A 235 16.46 13.73 -14.02
CA VAL A 235 15.74 14.99 -14.15
C VAL A 235 15.70 15.73 -12.81
N LYS A 236 15.83 17.05 -12.84
CA LYS A 236 15.71 17.91 -11.63
C LYS A 236 14.31 18.44 -11.44
N LYS A 237 13.54 18.60 -12.55
CA LYS A 237 12.15 19.03 -12.56
C LYS A 237 11.32 17.97 -13.28
N PHE A 238 10.11 17.80 -12.81
CA PHE A 238 9.17 16.81 -13.34
C PHE A 238 8.25 17.49 -14.37
N GLU A 239 8.60 17.37 -15.64
CA GLU A 239 7.90 18.02 -16.76
C GLU A 239 7.40 16.99 -17.80
N ASP A 240 7.81 15.73 -17.65
CA ASP A 240 7.35 14.66 -18.54
C ASP A 240 5.93 14.22 -18.17
N GLU A 241 5.15 13.92 -19.19
CA GLU A 241 3.78 13.47 -19.06
C GLU A 241 3.64 12.03 -19.57
N TYR A 242 3.15 11.16 -18.71
CA TYR A 242 2.87 9.77 -19.04
C TYR A 242 1.92 9.15 -18.01
N SER A 243 1.35 8.02 -18.37
CA SER A 243 0.50 7.24 -17.46
C SER A 243 1.20 5.95 -17.03
N PHE A 244 0.93 5.50 -15.81
CA PHE A 244 1.39 4.23 -15.28
C PHE A 244 0.21 3.38 -14.81
N ALA A 245 0.37 2.05 -14.87
CA ALA A 245 -0.67 1.11 -14.47
C ALA A 245 -0.71 0.92 -12.95
N VAL A 246 -1.91 0.74 -12.40
CA VAL A 246 -2.12 0.46 -10.97
C VAL A 246 -3.00 -0.77 -10.81
N GLU A 247 -2.49 -1.77 -10.11
CA GLU A 247 -3.22 -3.01 -9.82
C GLU A 247 -3.23 -3.30 -8.31
N MET A 248 -4.34 -3.86 -7.86
CA MET A 248 -4.55 -4.27 -6.46
C MET A 248 -4.79 -5.77 -6.44
N ILE A 249 -3.80 -6.53 -5.99
CA ILE A 249 -3.87 -7.99 -5.87
C ILE A 249 -4.51 -8.35 -4.53
N GLU A 250 -5.52 -9.18 -4.56
CA GLU A 250 -6.16 -9.74 -3.37
C GLU A 250 -5.75 -11.20 -3.13
N LYS A 251 -5.50 -11.94 -4.22
CA LYS A 251 -5.12 -13.35 -4.18
C LYS A 251 -3.76 -13.57 -4.85
N VAL A 252 -2.80 -14.02 -4.06
CA VAL A 252 -1.44 -14.36 -4.57
C VAL A 252 -1.28 -15.83 -4.94
N GLY A 253 -2.31 -16.65 -4.76
CA GLY A 253 -2.26 -18.09 -5.05
C GLY A 253 -1.37 -18.89 -4.11
N TRP A 254 -1.07 -18.35 -2.94
CA TRP A 254 -0.17 -18.96 -1.97
C TRP A 254 -0.71 -18.79 -0.56
N GLU A 255 -0.68 -19.87 0.24
CA GLU A 255 -1.14 -19.82 1.63
C GLU A 255 -0.16 -18.98 2.45
N ALA A 256 -0.66 -17.85 2.97
CA ALA A 256 0.11 -16.95 3.81
C ALA A 256 -0.13 -17.26 5.29
N GLY A 257 0.95 -17.41 6.04
CA GLY A 257 0.89 -17.36 7.48
C GLY A 257 1.01 -18.66 8.25
N ASN A 258 1.07 -19.82 7.62
CA ASN A 258 1.34 -21.09 8.27
C ASN A 258 2.77 -21.59 7.98
N LYS A 259 3.34 -22.39 8.90
CA LYS A 259 4.66 -23.02 8.75
C LYS A 259 4.79 -23.93 7.51
N LYS A 260 3.68 -24.20 6.83
CA LYS A 260 3.60 -24.98 5.59
C LYS A 260 2.94 -24.12 4.50
N ALA A 261 3.68 -23.15 4.01
CA ALA A 261 3.23 -22.40 2.85
C ALA A 261 3.04 -23.35 1.64
N ALA A 262 1.87 -23.28 1.02
CA ALA A 262 1.49 -24.14 -0.10
C ALA A 262 0.69 -23.36 -1.15
N PRO A 263 0.71 -23.78 -2.44
CA PRO A 263 -0.17 -23.20 -3.44
C PRO A 263 -1.64 -23.38 -3.08
N ILE A 264 -2.44 -22.35 -3.37
CA ILE A 264 -3.89 -22.41 -3.27
C ILE A 264 -4.43 -22.62 -4.68
N TYR A 265 -5.26 -23.65 -4.84
CA TYR A 265 -5.82 -24.03 -6.13
C TYR A 265 -7.31 -23.73 -6.22
N VAL A 266 -7.74 -23.36 -7.43
CA VAL A 266 -9.17 -23.18 -7.75
C VAL A 266 -9.88 -24.53 -7.67
N ARG A 267 -11.06 -24.53 -7.03
CA ARG A 267 -11.92 -25.71 -6.92
C ARG A 267 -13.29 -25.45 -7.49
N ALA A 268 -13.85 -26.45 -8.16
CA ALA A 268 -15.23 -26.42 -8.62
C ALA A 268 -16.18 -26.32 -7.40
N LYS A 269 -17.25 -25.52 -7.56
CA LYS A 269 -18.19 -25.27 -6.47
C LYS A 269 -19.09 -26.48 -6.20
N GLU A 270 -19.32 -27.29 -7.22
CA GLU A 270 -20.28 -28.40 -7.20
C GLU A 270 -19.75 -29.60 -6.38
N ASP A 271 -18.48 -29.96 -6.57
CA ASP A 271 -17.90 -31.19 -6.03
C ASP A 271 -16.57 -30.97 -5.29
N GLY A 272 -16.02 -29.74 -5.31
CA GLY A 272 -14.75 -29.41 -4.68
C GLY A 272 -13.51 -29.94 -5.41
N CYS A 273 -13.67 -30.51 -6.61
CA CYS A 273 -12.57 -31.00 -7.44
C CYS A 273 -11.66 -29.85 -7.89
N LEU A 274 -10.37 -30.14 -8.09
CA LEU A 274 -9.43 -29.16 -8.63
C LEU A 274 -9.79 -28.82 -10.09
N ILE A 275 -9.80 -27.55 -10.41
CA ILE A 275 -9.88 -27.11 -11.79
C ILE A 275 -8.50 -27.23 -12.42
N ILE A 276 -8.42 -27.88 -13.57
CA ILE A 276 -7.20 -28.13 -14.33
C ILE A 276 -7.11 -27.14 -15.47
N ASP A 277 -5.93 -26.58 -15.71
CA ASP A 277 -5.67 -25.66 -16.81
C ASP A 277 -5.43 -26.39 -18.16
N GLU A 278 -5.15 -25.65 -19.22
CA GLU A 278 -4.88 -26.19 -20.57
C GLU A 278 -3.60 -27.05 -20.65
N ASN A 279 -2.70 -26.97 -19.66
CA ASN A 279 -1.48 -27.75 -19.55
C ASN A 279 -1.68 -29.02 -18.70
N ASN A 280 -2.91 -29.31 -18.28
CA ASN A 280 -3.28 -30.40 -17.37
C ASN A 280 -2.69 -30.26 -15.96
N GLU A 281 -2.43 -29.01 -15.50
CA GLU A 281 -1.97 -28.68 -14.18
C GLU A 281 -3.08 -28.02 -13.35
N PRO A 282 -3.10 -28.23 -12.00
CA PRO A 282 -4.07 -27.55 -11.15
C PRO A 282 -3.95 -26.05 -11.24
N GLN A 283 -5.06 -25.38 -11.58
CA GLN A 283 -5.12 -23.92 -11.68
C GLN A 283 -4.91 -23.25 -10.32
N ILE A 284 -3.94 -22.35 -10.24
CA ILE A 284 -3.65 -21.58 -9.03
C ILE A 284 -4.71 -20.47 -8.86
N ASP A 285 -5.26 -20.33 -7.64
CA ASP A 285 -6.22 -19.27 -7.29
C ASP A 285 -5.47 -17.95 -7.04
N SER A 286 -5.11 -17.26 -8.11
CA SER A 286 -4.41 -15.97 -8.05
C SER A 286 -4.98 -14.95 -9.03
N ASP A 287 -4.80 -13.67 -8.72
CA ASP A 287 -5.20 -12.56 -9.59
C ASP A 287 -4.13 -12.21 -10.63
N PHE A 288 -2.95 -12.84 -10.57
CA PHE A 288 -1.77 -12.43 -11.33
C PHE A 288 -1.94 -12.54 -12.85
N THR A 289 -2.55 -13.63 -13.34
CA THR A 289 -2.77 -13.78 -14.78
C THR A 289 -3.66 -12.68 -15.34
N ALA A 290 -4.77 -12.40 -14.66
CA ALA A 290 -5.69 -11.34 -15.06
C ALA A 290 -5.05 -9.94 -14.92
N ALA A 291 -4.25 -9.70 -13.86
CA ALA A 291 -3.53 -8.45 -13.67
C ALA A 291 -2.47 -8.22 -14.77
N LEU A 292 -1.74 -9.28 -15.17
CA LEU A 292 -0.77 -9.21 -16.27
C LEU A 292 -1.46 -8.80 -17.58
N GLU A 293 -2.56 -9.47 -17.94
CA GLU A 293 -3.34 -9.13 -19.14
C GLU A 293 -3.79 -7.66 -19.12
N ARG A 294 -4.35 -7.20 -18.01
CA ARG A 294 -4.77 -5.81 -17.86
C ARG A 294 -3.62 -4.82 -17.97
N ILE A 295 -2.44 -5.11 -17.39
CA ILE A 295 -1.25 -4.24 -17.51
C ILE A 295 -0.81 -4.13 -18.97
N ILE A 296 -0.76 -5.25 -19.70
CA ILE A 296 -0.36 -5.29 -21.11
C ILE A 296 -1.33 -4.47 -21.98
N LEU A 297 -2.63 -4.56 -21.72
CA LEU A 297 -3.68 -3.85 -22.45
C LEU A 297 -3.83 -2.38 -22.02
N SER A 298 -3.19 -1.96 -20.95
CA SER A 298 -3.32 -0.60 -20.43
C SER A 298 -2.63 0.45 -21.33
N GLN A 299 -3.06 1.70 -21.21
CA GLN A 299 -2.39 2.83 -21.87
C GLN A 299 -0.94 3.03 -21.40
N ALA A 300 -0.53 2.47 -20.25
CA ALA A 300 0.87 2.48 -19.82
C ALA A 300 1.77 1.79 -20.85
N SER A 301 1.28 0.75 -21.54
CA SER A 301 2.03 0.03 -22.58
C SER A 301 2.34 0.87 -23.82
N ASP A 302 1.68 1.99 -24.04
CA ASP A 302 1.99 2.93 -25.12
C ASP A 302 3.24 3.76 -24.77
N THR A 303 3.41 4.08 -23.50
CA THR A 303 4.63 4.74 -22.97
C THR A 303 5.78 3.76 -22.77
N PHE A 304 5.47 2.54 -22.37
CA PHE A 304 6.41 1.46 -22.03
C PHE A 304 6.17 0.24 -22.93
N PRO A 305 6.61 0.27 -24.20
CA PRO A 305 6.32 -0.80 -25.18
C PRO A 305 6.80 -2.17 -24.74
N TRP A 306 7.81 -2.26 -23.88
CA TRP A 306 8.33 -3.52 -23.36
C TRP A 306 7.29 -4.32 -22.56
N LEU A 307 6.21 -3.68 -22.07
CA LEU A 307 5.10 -4.39 -21.41
C LEU A 307 4.35 -5.33 -22.37
N LYS A 308 4.29 -4.99 -23.65
CA LYS A 308 3.48 -5.75 -24.65
C LYS A 308 4.29 -6.41 -25.79
N ILE A 309 5.60 -6.13 -25.92
CA ILE A 309 6.41 -6.70 -27.00
C ILE A 309 6.34 -8.23 -27.00
N GLY A 310 6.04 -8.82 -28.16
CA GLY A 310 6.02 -10.26 -28.37
C GLY A 310 4.85 -10.98 -27.69
N ARG A 311 3.80 -10.26 -27.29
CA ARG A 311 2.64 -10.82 -26.58
C ARG A 311 1.33 -10.53 -27.30
N GLU A 312 0.50 -11.55 -27.41
CA GLU A 312 -0.90 -11.44 -27.77
C GLU A 312 -1.76 -11.67 -26.53
N VAL A 313 -2.69 -10.77 -26.28
CA VAL A 313 -3.59 -10.84 -25.14
C VAL A 313 -5.03 -10.84 -25.64
N LYS A 314 -5.83 -11.77 -25.15
CA LYS A 314 -7.23 -11.95 -25.58
C LYS A 314 -8.22 -11.09 -24.78
N GLY A 315 -7.79 -10.45 -23.69
CA GLY A 315 -8.61 -9.58 -22.85
C GLY A 315 -9.05 -8.31 -23.57
N LYS A 316 -10.11 -7.67 -23.08
CA LYS A 316 -10.65 -6.41 -23.63
C LYS A 316 -10.36 -5.20 -22.75
N ASP A 317 -10.12 -5.41 -21.46
CA ASP A 317 -10.01 -4.33 -20.47
C ASP A 317 -8.56 -4.17 -20.00
N GLY A 318 -8.02 -2.96 -20.15
CA GLY A 318 -6.72 -2.59 -19.62
C GLY A 318 -6.76 -2.27 -18.12
N ALA A 319 -5.59 -2.35 -17.47
CA ALA A 319 -5.42 -1.89 -16.10
C ALA A 319 -5.82 -0.41 -15.97
N TRP A 320 -6.27 -0.06 -14.78
CA TRP A 320 -6.44 1.33 -14.43
C TRP A 320 -5.09 2.07 -14.51
N VAL A 321 -5.09 3.21 -15.19
CA VAL A 321 -3.91 4.05 -15.32
C VAL A 321 -4.10 5.38 -14.59
N THR A 322 -2.99 5.88 -14.06
CA THR A 322 -2.94 7.20 -13.44
C THR A 322 -1.88 8.05 -14.15
N ASN A 323 -2.23 9.30 -14.45
CA ASN A 323 -1.27 10.26 -14.98
C ASN A 323 -0.24 10.61 -13.91
N ILE A 324 1.05 10.59 -14.27
CA ILE A 324 2.16 10.85 -13.35
C ILE A 324 2.12 12.26 -12.74
N ASN A 325 1.48 13.22 -13.39
CA ASN A 325 1.31 14.57 -12.86
C ASN A 325 0.53 14.58 -11.53
N THR A 326 -0.30 13.57 -11.29
CA THR A 326 -0.97 13.39 -9.98
C THR A 326 0.04 13.13 -8.86
N VAL A 327 1.13 12.41 -9.16
CA VAL A 327 2.24 12.16 -8.23
C VAL A 327 3.12 13.40 -8.10
N TYR A 328 3.44 14.06 -9.21
CA TYR A 328 4.29 15.25 -9.23
C TYR A 328 3.68 16.43 -8.47
N SER A 329 2.36 16.55 -8.47
CA SER A 329 1.63 17.57 -7.72
C SER A 329 1.42 17.23 -6.24
N ASP A 330 1.73 16.01 -5.81
CA ASP A 330 1.67 15.62 -4.40
C ASP A 330 2.93 16.14 -3.67
N LYS A 331 2.73 16.89 -2.60
CA LYS A 331 3.80 17.46 -1.76
C LYS A 331 4.87 16.44 -1.33
N TYR A 332 4.52 15.18 -1.21
CA TYR A 332 5.38 14.10 -0.74
C TYR A 332 5.68 13.06 -1.83
N PHE A 333 5.30 13.32 -3.09
CA PHE A 333 5.49 12.41 -4.23
C PHE A 333 4.98 11.00 -3.95
N THR A 334 3.81 10.89 -3.33
CA THR A 334 3.24 9.61 -2.89
C THR A 334 3.09 8.64 -4.06
N LEU A 335 3.56 7.41 -3.89
CA LEU A 335 3.46 6.30 -4.85
C LEU A 335 2.62 5.13 -4.28
N ASP A 336 1.86 5.36 -3.19
CA ASP A 336 1.00 4.33 -2.60
C ASP A 336 -0.15 3.99 -3.57
N PRO A 337 -0.24 2.75 -4.09
CA PRO A 337 -1.24 2.37 -5.09
C PRO A 337 -2.68 2.55 -4.61
N LYS A 338 -2.94 2.50 -3.31
CA LYS A 338 -4.27 2.76 -2.74
C LYS A 338 -4.82 4.13 -3.12
N ARG A 339 -3.94 5.14 -3.32
CA ARG A 339 -4.32 6.51 -3.71
C ARG A 339 -4.62 6.67 -5.20
N TYR A 340 -4.26 5.68 -5.99
CA TYR A 340 -4.37 5.71 -7.44
C TYR A 340 -5.22 4.60 -8.02
N CYS A 341 -5.74 3.68 -7.18
CA CYS A 341 -6.58 2.60 -7.65
C CYS A 341 -7.92 3.11 -8.22
N LYS A 342 -8.48 2.35 -9.16
CA LYS A 342 -9.73 2.67 -9.87
C LYS A 342 -10.86 3.07 -8.90
N LYS A 343 -11.07 2.25 -7.87
CA LYS A 343 -12.17 2.44 -6.91
C LYS A 343 -12.11 3.82 -6.22
N PHE A 344 -10.94 4.24 -5.77
CA PHE A 344 -10.78 5.55 -5.13
C PHE A 344 -10.89 6.71 -6.11
N THR A 345 -10.25 6.59 -7.29
CA THR A 345 -10.23 7.69 -8.26
C THR A 345 -11.60 7.95 -8.84
N VAL A 346 -12.29 6.89 -9.30
CA VAL A 346 -13.65 7.03 -9.88
C VAL A 346 -14.65 7.53 -8.83
N LEU A 347 -14.58 7.05 -7.58
CA LEU A 347 -15.40 7.59 -6.49
C LEU A 347 -15.25 9.12 -6.38
N ARG A 348 -14.02 9.61 -6.31
CA ARG A 348 -13.76 11.06 -6.17
C ARG A 348 -14.19 11.86 -7.39
N GLU A 349 -14.03 11.32 -8.59
CA GLU A 349 -14.53 11.95 -9.82
C GLU A 349 -16.05 12.01 -9.82
N ASN A 350 -16.73 10.95 -9.38
CA ASN A 350 -18.20 10.95 -9.28
C ASN A 350 -18.69 11.95 -8.22
N ILE A 351 -18.03 12.03 -7.07
CA ILE A 351 -18.36 13.04 -6.06
C ILE A 351 -18.18 14.45 -6.63
N LYS A 352 -17.11 14.71 -7.39
CA LYS A 352 -16.85 16.02 -8.02
C LYS A 352 -17.88 16.45 -9.06
N LYS A 353 -18.64 15.53 -9.65
CA LYS A 353 -19.74 15.87 -10.57
C LYS A 353 -20.91 16.55 -9.87
N ASN A 354 -21.01 16.41 -8.54
CA ASN A 354 -22.03 16.99 -7.69
C ASN A 354 -21.41 18.01 -6.73
N MET A 355 -22.27 18.67 -5.94
CA MET A 355 -21.77 19.54 -4.87
C MET A 355 -21.13 18.70 -3.76
N TYR A 356 -19.97 19.09 -3.30
CA TYR A 356 -19.24 18.46 -2.20
C TYR A 356 -18.47 19.50 -1.39
N ASN A 357 -18.11 19.13 -0.16
CA ASN A 357 -17.14 19.86 0.66
C ASN A 357 -15.98 18.93 1.01
N LYS A 358 -14.83 19.49 1.33
CA LYS A 358 -13.80 18.72 2.05
C LYS A 358 -14.19 18.62 3.52
N LEU A 359 -13.90 17.50 4.17
CA LEU A 359 -14.19 17.33 5.60
C LEU A 359 -13.55 18.45 6.43
N GLY A 360 -12.30 18.83 6.13
CA GLY A 360 -11.61 19.93 6.80
C GLY A 360 -12.24 21.31 6.61
N ASP A 361 -13.13 21.51 5.62
CA ASP A 361 -13.90 22.74 5.48
C ASP A 361 -15.15 22.75 6.37
N LEU A 362 -15.55 21.57 6.85
CA LEU A 362 -16.77 21.38 7.63
C LEU A 362 -16.49 21.22 9.14
N VAL A 363 -15.38 20.57 9.51
CA VAL A 363 -15.06 20.24 10.90
C VAL A 363 -13.70 20.77 11.31
N ASP A 364 -13.57 21.05 12.61
CA ASP A 364 -12.29 21.22 13.31
C ASP A 364 -11.95 19.93 14.04
N PHE A 365 -10.68 19.49 13.94
CA PHE A 365 -10.15 18.38 14.73
C PHE A 365 -9.66 18.91 16.08
N ILE A 366 -10.08 18.25 17.15
CA ILE A 366 -9.78 18.70 18.51
C ILE A 366 -8.66 17.80 19.09
N PRO A 367 -7.51 18.39 19.50
CA PRO A 367 -6.39 17.63 20.04
C PRO A 367 -6.73 16.87 21.34
N GLU A 368 -5.96 15.81 21.62
CA GLU A 368 -6.05 15.06 22.87
C GLU A 368 -5.97 15.97 24.09
N LYS A 369 -6.72 15.64 25.14
CA LYS A 369 -6.74 16.37 26.44
C LYS A 369 -6.99 17.88 26.32
N THR A 370 -7.72 18.26 25.30
CA THR A 370 -8.06 19.66 25.04
C THR A 370 -9.58 19.80 24.95
N SER A 371 -10.14 20.87 25.52
CA SER A 371 -11.54 21.23 25.34
C SER A 371 -11.78 21.89 23.99
N SER A 372 -13.04 22.05 23.60
CA SER A 372 -13.41 22.70 22.33
C SER A 372 -12.97 24.17 22.24
N ASP A 373 -12.78 24.83 23.38
CA ASP A 373 -12.25 26.21 23.48
C ASP A 373 -10.71 26.27 23.55
N GLY A 374 -10.01 25.13 23.35
CA GLY A 374 -8.55 25.06 23.31
C GLY A 374 -7.85 24.94 24.66
N LYS A 375 -8.60 24.84 25.78
CA LYS A 375 -8.00 24.70 27.11
C LYS A 375 -7.58 23.25 27.39
N LYS A 376 -6.44 23.08 28.06
CA LYS A 376 -5.99 21.74 28.48
C LYS A 376 -6.86 21.19 29.61
N ILE A 377 -7.36 19.98 29.42
CA ILE A 377 -8.14 19.24 30.40
C ILE A 377 -7.19 18.36 31.24
N LYS A 378 -7.32 18.43 32.57
CA LYS A 378 -6.63 17.54 33.47
C LYS A 378 -7.57 16.47 34.00
N LEU A 379 -7.13 15.22 33.94
CA LEU A 379 -7.80 14.10 34.54
C LEU A 379 -7.79 14.28 36.07
N VAL A 380 -8.95 14.11 36.70
CA VAL A 380 -9.09 14.08 38.17
C VAL A 380 -9.23 12.63 38.59
N SER A 381 -8.27 12.10 39.33
CA SER A 381 -8.18 10.67 39.66
C SER A 381 -9.40 10.13 40.43
N SER A 382 -10.04 10.95 41.27
CA SER A 382 -11.21 10.55 42.06
C SER A 382 -12.54 10.62 41.32
N ASN A 383 -12.58 11.32 40.17
CA ASN A 383 -13.82 11.48 39.42
C ASN A 383 -14.20 10.18 38.67
N ILE A 384 -15.48 10.01 38.45
CA ILE A 384 -16.05 8.92 37.65
C ILE A 384 -16.21 9.40 36.21
N TYR A 385 -15.75 8.56 35.28
CA TYR A 385 -15.82 8.79 33.83
C TYR A 385 -16.46 7.60 33.13
N ASN A 386 -17.17 7.87 32.07
CA ASN A 386 -17.75 6.90 31.16
C ASN A 386 -16.75 6.64 30.02
N TYR A 387 -15.91 5.61 30.16
CA TYR A 387 -14.85 5.32 29.18
C TYR A 387 -15.35 4.47 28.03
N THR A 388 -15.05 4.90 26.80
CA THR A 388 -15.43 4.24 25.55
C THR A 388 -14.19 3.86 24.74
N GLU A 389 -14.03 2.58 24.42
CA GLU A 389 -13.00 2.07 23.51
C GLU A 389 -13.54 2.01 22.08
N ILE A 390 -12.63 1.89 21.10
CA ILE A 390 -13.01 1.78 19.68
C ILE A 390 -13.90 0.56 19.38
N GLN A 391 -13.74 -0.52 20.13
CA GLN A 391 -14.58 -1.71 19.98
C GLN A 391 -16.02 -1.49 20.47
N ASP A 392 -16.21 -0.55 21.39
CA ASP A 392 -17.50 -0.20 21.97
C ASP A 392 -18.25 0.86 21.15
N ILE A 393 -17.67 1.34 20.05
CA ILE A 393 -18.28 2.26 19.09
C ILE A 393 -18.84 1.47 17.91
N GLY A 394 -20.09 1.73 17.57
CA GLY A 394 -20.80 1.16 16.43
C GLY A 394 -20.89 2.13 15.25
N HIS A 395 -22.09 2.31 14.73
CA HIS A 395 -22.40 3.17 13.59
C HIS A 395 -23.38 4.30 13.99
N GLY A 396 -22.95 5.10 14.94
CA GLY A 396 -23.71 6.20 15.54
C GLY A 396 -23.92 6.01 17.04
N GLU A 397 -24.02 4.78 17.50
CA GLU A 397 -24.15 4.39 18.89
C GLU A 397 -22.78 4.06 19.53
N PHE A 398 -22.72 4.11 20.85
CA PHE A 398 -21.57 3.68 21.61
C PHE A 398 -21.95 3.21 23.01
N TYR A 399 -21.08 2.42 23.63
CA TYR A 399 -21.22 1.94 25.00
C TYR A 399 -20.01 2.42 25.81
N SER A 400 -20.26 2.70 27.10
CA SER A 400 -19.22 3.16 28.01
C SER A 400 -19.15 2.28 29.23
N LYS A 401 -17.93 2.13 29.77
CA LYS A 401 -17.68 1.52 31.08
C LYS A 401 -17.45 2.62 32.10
N GLU A 402 -18.13 2.58 33.23
CA GLU A 402 -17.90 3.50 34.32
C GLU A 402 -16.60 3.14 35.03
N LEU A 403 -15.64 4.07 35.02
CA LEU A 403 -14.31 3.91 35.62
C LEU A 403 -13.93 5.17 36.41
N ARG A 404 -13.20 4.99 37.50
CA ARG A 404 -12.58 6.14 38.19
C ARG A 404 -11.36 6.63 37.42
N GLY A 405 -10.97 7.89 37.62
CA GLY A 405 -9.88 8.48 36.87
C GLY A 405 -8.55 7.72 36.95
N TRP A 406 -8.25 7.06 38.11
CA TRP A 406 -7.04 6.23 38.22
C TRP A 406 -7.14 4.86 37.54
N GLU A 407 -8.32 4.40 37.17
CA GLU A 407 -8.56 3.14 36.46
C GLU A 407 -8.51 3.32 34.94
N LEU A 408 -8.57 4.56 34.46
CA LEU A 408 -8.55 4.86 33.03
C LEU A 408 -7.24 4.43 32.37
N PRO A 409 -7.30 3.69 31.25
CA PRO A 409 -6.11 3.31 30.52
C PRO A 409 -5.40 4.53 29.91
N SER A 410 -4.11 4.40 29.61
CA SER A 410 -3.31 5.48 29.03
C SER A 410 -3.86 6.02 27.68
N ARG A 411 -4.70 5.23 27.00
CA ARG A 411 -5.41 5.59 25.76
C ARG A 411 -6.63 6.48 25.98
N ALA A 412 -7.14 6.64 27.21
CA ALA A 412 -8.28 7.49 27.54
C ALA A 412 -7.85 8.97 27.48
N ARG A 413 -7.98 9.59 26.30
CA ARG A 413 -7.37 10.91 26.05
C ARG A 413 -8.32 11.98 25.52
N HIS A 414 -9.48 11.60 24.97
CA HIS A 414 -10.47 12.54 24.46
C HIS A 414 -11.61 12.70 25.45
N PHE A 415 -11.67 13.84 26.13
CA PHE A 415 -12.77 14.24 27.00
C PHE A 415 -13.88 14.81 26.12
N ALA A 416 -14.97 14.06 26.02
CA ALA A 416 -16.05 14.39 25.10
C ALA A 416 -16.91 15.55 25.60
N GLU A 417 -17.33 16.39 24.68
CA GLU A 417 -18.27 17.46 24.88
C GLU A 417 -19.43 17.31 23.90
N GLU A 418 -20.58 17.87 24.23
CA GLU A 418 -21.75 17.89 23.36
C GLU A 418 -21.40 18.46 21.97
N GLY A 419 -21.86 17.79 20.92
CA GLY A 419 -21.57 18.16 19.53
C GLY A 419 -20.30 17.55 18.97
N ASP A 420 -19.54 16.78 19.74
CA ASP A 420 -18.36 16.08 19.24
C ASP A 420 -18.76 14.86 18.40
N ILE A 421 -18.00 14.67 17.32
CA ILE A 421 -18.08 13.51 16.42
C ILE A 421 -16.80 12.71 16.60
N TYR A 422 -16.92 11.43 16.88
CA TYR A 422 -15.79 10.51 16.95
C TYR A 422 -15.85 9.51 15.81
N PHE A 423 -14.74 9.25 15.16
CA PHE A 423 -14.61 8.18 14.18
C PHE A 423 -13.19 7.60 14.20
N GLY A 424 -13.06 6.31 13.86
CA GLY A 424 -11.79 5.60 13.97
C GLY A 424 -10.69 6.21 13.10
N SER A 425 -9.49 6.35 13.66
CA SER A 425 -8.29 6.81 12.95
C SER A 425 -7.54 5.69 12.23
N ILE A 426 -7.81 4.42 12.59
CA ILE A 426 -7.25 3.25 11.92
C ILE A 426 -8.25 2.78 10.87
N TRP A 427 -7.78 2.47 9.66
CA TRP A 427 -8.63 2.07 8.53
C TRP A 427 -9.64 0.97 8.89
N GLY A 428 -9.22 -0.08 9.61
CA GLY A 428 -10.11 -1.16 10.02
C GLY A 428 -11.24 -0.75 10.98
N SER A 429 -11.14 0.43 11.59
CA SER A 429 -12.16 1.02 12.46
C SER A 429 -12.72 2.33 11.93
N ALA A 430 -12.34 2.76 10.73
CA ALA A 430 -12.73 4.06 10.17
C ALA A 430 -14.24 4.21 9.95
N VAL A 431 -14.95 3.10 9.79
CA VAL A 431 -16.42 3.08 9.66
C VAL A 431 -17.14 3.13 11.01
N LYS A 432 -16.42 3.00 12.12
CA LYS A 432 -16.95 3.14 13.47
C LYS A 432 -16.99 4.61 13.85
N TRP A 433 -18.14 5.08 14.27
CA TRP A 433 -18.30 6.48 14.65
C TRP A 433 -19.41 6.65 15.69
N CYS A 434 -19.34 7.74 16.46
CA CYS A 434 -20.44 8.15 17.34
C CYS A 434 -20.53 9.67 17.42
N TYR A 435 -21.68 10.14 17.88
CA TYR A 435 -21.98 11.55 18.11
C TYR A 435 -22.35 11.77 19.57
N ILE A 436 -21.79 12.78 20.20
CA ILE A 436 -22.00 13.11 21.61
C ILE A 436 -23.15 14.10 21.75
N SER A 437 -24.19 13.68 22.45
CA SER A 437 -25.36 14.48 22.75
C SER A 437 -25.29 15.15 24.14
N GLU A 438 -26.24 16.02 24.42
CA GLU A 438 -26.39 16.65 25.75
C GLU A 438 -26.59 15.63 26.91
N LYS A 439 -27.06 14.43 26.59
CA LYS A 439 -27.30 13.35 27.57
C LYS A 439 -26.03 12.63 27.98
N ASP A 440 -25.00 12.67 27.15
CA ASP A 440 -23.76 11.93 27.32
C ASP A 440 -22.81 12.72 28.22
N LYS A 441 -22.79 12.38 29.51
CA LYS A 441 -22.00 13.11 30.51
C LYS A 441 -20.73 12.36 30.88
N ASN A 442 -19.64 13.12 31.12
CA ASN A 442 -18.35 12.59 31.58
C ASN A 442 -17.76 11.49 30.67
N VAL A 443 -18.06 11.54 29.38
CA VAL A 443 -17.57 10.54 28.41
C VAL A 443 -16.10 10.83 28.10
N VAL A 444 -15.28 9.77 28.13
CA VAL A 444 -13.87 9.81 27.72
C VAL A 444 -13.66 8.75 26.65
N VAL A 445 -13.19 9.16 25.49
CA VAL A 445 -12.99 8.28 24.34
C VAL A 445 -11.51 7.97 24.13
N THR A 446 -11.23 6.77 23.64
CA THR A 446 -9.87 6.33 23.28
C THR A 446 -9.23 7.23 22.23
N ASN A 447 -7.91 7.36 22.25
CA ASN A 447 -7.13 8.05 21.22
C ASN A 447 -7.00 7.27 19.89
N GLY A 448 -7.62 6.10 19.78
CA GLY A 448 -7.80 5.40 18.50
C GLY A 448 -8.85 6.02 17.58
N CYS A 449 -9.47 7.14 18.01
CA CYS A 449 -10.44 7.91 17.24
C CYS A 449 -9.94 9.32 17.00
N PHE A 450 -10.36 9.90 15.86
CA PHE A 450 -10.40 11.34 15.71
C PHE A 450 -11.53 11.92 16.56
N ARG A 451 -11.30 13.08 17.13
CA ARG A 451 -12.33 13.94 17.74
C ARG A 451 -12.53 15.14 16.83
N ALA A 452 -13.71 15.28 16.27
CA ALA A 452 -14.06 16.37 15.36
C ALA A 452 -15.31 17.09 15.84
N ARG A 453 -15.48 18.37 15.46
CA ARG A 453 -16.64 19.18 15.74
C ARG A 453 -16.97 20.04 14.53
N MET A 454 -18.25 20.25 14.26
CA MET A 454 -18.66 21.15 13.17
C MET A 454 -18.11 22.56 13.39
N LYS A 455 -17.55 23.14 12.35
CA LYS A 455 -17.11 24.54 12.36
C LYS A 455 -18.29 25.48 12.53
N LYS A 456 -18.06 26.62 13.18
CA LYS A 456 -19.06 27.66 13.36
C LYS A 456 -19.63 28.11 12.00
N GLY A 457 -20.95 28.06 11.87
CA GLY A 457 -21.68 28.39 10.62
C GLY A 457 -21.73 27.21 9.62
N LYS A 458 -21.24 26.03 9.98
CA LYS A 458 -21.30 24.82 9.16
C LYS A 458 -22.23 23.75 9.74
N GLU A 459 -22.95 24.04 10.82
CA GLU A 459 -23.81 23.10 11.56
C GLU A 459 -24.88 22.46 10.68
N LYS A 460 -25.34 23.18 9.64
CA LYS A 460 -26.31 22.64 8.67
C LYS A 460 -25.80 21.40 7.91
N TYR A 461 -24.49 21.19 7.83
CA TYR A 461 -23.87 20.04 7.16
C TYR A 461 -23.61 18.86 8.09
N LEU A 462 -24.05 18.91 9.35
CA LEU A 462 -23.90 17.80 10.29
C LEU A 462 -24.51 16.50 9.72
N ALA A 463 -25.71 16.61 9.14
CA ALA A 463 -26.38 15.48 8.51
C ALA A 463 -25.55 14.87 7.37
N ASP A 464 -24.93 15.71 6.54
CA ASP A 464 -24.06 15.28 5.42
C ASP A 464 -22.86 14.47 5.95
N VAL A 465 -22.19 14.97 6.99
CA VAL A 465 -21.02 14.31 7.61
C VAL A 465 -21.43 12.97 8.22
N LEU A 466 -22.43 12.97 9.12
CA LEU A 466 -22.83 11.74 9.84
C LEU A 466 -23.35 10.66 8.88
N THR A 467 -24.08 11.05 7.85
CA THR A 467 -24.55 10.11 6.82
C THR A 467 -23.39 9.55 6.02
N TYR A 468 -22.42 10.39 5.63
CA TYR A 468 -21.29 9.94 4.86
C TYR A 468 -20.37 9.00 5.62
N LEU A 469 -20.23 9.14 6.95
CA LEU A 469 -19.49 8.21 7.80
C LEU A 469 -19.99 6.76 7.71
N ASN A 470 -21.25 6.53 7.35
CA ASN A 470 -21.83 5.21 7.14
C ASN A 470 -21.63 4.64 5.73
N SER A 471 -21.14 5.44 4.80
CA SER A 471 -21.09 5.04 3.38
C SER A 471 -19.86 4.19 3.07
N GLU A 472 -19.96 3.34 2.05
CA GLU A 472 -18.79 2.67 1.48
C GLU A 472 -17.79 3.69 0.90
N GLY A 473 -18.28 4.80 0.35
CA GLY A 473 -17.45 5.89 -0.14
C GLY A 473 -16.52 6.48 0.92
N TRP A 474 -17.01 6.59 2.17
CA TRP A 474 -16.18 6.96 3.30
C TRP A 474 -15.05 5.95 3.53
N ALA A 475 -15.41 4.65 3.61
CA ALA A 475 -14.45 3.57 3.83
C ALA A 475 -13.37 3.53 2.73
N VAL A 476 -13.77 3.71 1.47
CA VAL A 476 -12.84 3.76 0.32
C VAL A 476 -11.85 4.91 0.45
N GLN A 477 -12.32 6.12 0.80
CA GLN A 477 -11.43 7.28 0.97
C GLN A 477 -10.49 7.10 2.17
N MET A 478 -10.99 6.61 3.30
CA MET A 478 -10.16 6.36 4.49
C MET A 478 -9.12 5.28 4.22
N ARG A 479 -9.45 4.21 3.49
CA ARG A 479 -8.48 3.21 3.06
C ARG A 479 -7.38 3.81 2.18
N ALA A 480 -7.75 4.62 1.21
CA ALA A 480 -6.78 5.26 0.31
C ALA A 480 -5.85 6.23 1.05
N PHE A 481 -6.32 6.89 2.09
CA PHE A 481 -5.54 7.80 2.90
C PHE A 481 -4.77 7.12 4.04
N SER A 482 -5.08 5.87 4.36
CA SER A 482 -4.41 5.12 5.42
C SER A 482 -2.96 4.75 5.06
N ARG A 483 -2.09 4.74 6.06
CA ARG A 483 -0.65 4.45 5.92
C ARG A 483 -0.26 3.33 6.87
N GLY A 484 0.66 2.49 6.43
CA GLY A 484 1.10 1.33 7.19
C GLY A 484 0.49 0.02 6.68
N SER A 485 0.65 -1.04 7.47
CA SER A 485 0.12 -2.36 7.13
C SER A 485 -1.39 -2.40 7.31
N ASP A 486 -2.10 -3.03 6.40
CA ASP A 486 -3.55 -3.23 6.50
C ASP A 486 -3.92 -3.83 7.87
N GLY A 487 -4.97 -3.31 8.48
CA GLY A 487 -5.41 -3.66 9.84
C GLY A 487 -4.81 -2.78 10.95
N LEU A 488 -3.63 -2.17 10.73
CA LEU A 488 -3.03 -1.17 11.62
C LEU A 488 -2.70 0.13 10.87
N ALA A 489 -3.16 0.25 9.63
CA ALA A 489 -2.92 1.43 8.82
C ALA A 489 -3.70 2.63 9.37
N GLU A 490 -2.99 3.68 9.72
CA GLU A 490 -3.53 4.90 10.31
C GLU A 490 -3.77 5.97 9.24
N VAL A 491 -4.86 6.68 9.37
CA VAL A 491 -5.11 7.93 8.66
C VAL A 491 -4.61 9.07 9.55
N CYS A 492 -3.88 10.03 9.00
CA CYS A 492 -3.55 11.25 9.75
C CYS A 492 -4.61 12.33 9.53
N GLU A 493 -4.66 13.30 10.44
CA GLU A 493 -5.59 14.41 10.38
C GLU A 493 -5.53 15.17 9.05
N GLU A 494 -4.32 15.49 8.57
CA GLU A 494 -4.12 16.20 7.29
C GLU A 494 -4.72 15.44 6.09
N ASP A 495 -4.73 14.10 6.11
CA ASP A 495 -5.39 13.29 5.08
C ASP A 495 -6.90 13.26 5.29
N ALA A 496 -7.36 13.10 6.54
CA ALA A 496 -8.78 13.10 6.86
C ALA A 496 -9.46 14.42 6.44
N THR A 497 -8.79 15.56 6.60
CA THR A 497 -9.30 16.87 6.12
C THR A 497 -9.58 16.90 4.61
N ASN A 498 -8.91 16.05 3.82
CA ASN A 498 -9.07 15.97 2.36
C ASN A 498 -10.13 14.96 1.88
N VAL A 499 -10.85 14.32 2.80
CA VAL A 499 -12.01 13.48 2.44
C VAL A 499 -13.10 14.35 1.82
N PHE A 500 -13.65 13.92 0.69
CA PHE A 500 -14.78 14.59 0.03
C PHE A 500 -16.08 14.08 0.62
N VAL A 501 -16.87 15.00 1.14
CA VAL A 501 -18.19 14.76 1.71
C VAL A 501 -19.24 15.29 0.71
N PRO A 502 -20.08 14.43 0.10
CA PRO A 502 -21.16 14.86 -0.77
C PRO A 502 -22.16 15.74 -0.03
N VAL A 503 -22.71 16.73 -0.72
CA VAL A 503 -23.72 17.64 -0.17
C VAL A 503 -25.11 17.07 -0.45
N LEU A 504 -25.89 16.88 0.60
CA LEU A 504 -27.29 16.46 0.53
C LEU A 504 -28.21 17.62 0.13
N SER A 505 -29.33 17.32 -0.50
CA SER A 505 -30.40 18.32 -0.70
C SER A 505 -31.05 18.71 0.63
N ASP A 506 -31.74 19.83 0.68
CA ASP A 506 -32.40 20.30 1.90
C ASP A 506 -33.51 19.35 2.37
N ASP A 507 -34.19 18.65 1.45
CA ASP A 507 -35.22 17.68 1.79
C ASP A 507 -34.60 16.39 2.36
N GLU A 508 -33.49 15.93 1.79
CA GLU A 508 -32.71 14.81 2.34
C GLU A 508 -32.20 15.12 3.74
N ARG A 509 -31.68 16.33 3.97
CA ARG A 509 -31.23 16.75 5.31
C ARG A 509 -32.37 16.77 6.32
N LYS A 510 -33.56 17.24 5.95
CA LYS A 510 -34.73 17.23 6.83
C LYS A 510 -35.10 15.80 7.22
N CYS A 511 -35.12 14.89 6.25
CA CYS A 511 -35.40 13.49 6.47
C CYS A 511 -34.39 12.86 7.44
N ILE A 512 -33.10 13.10 7.19
CA ILE A 512 -31.99 12.56 7.99
C ILE A 512 -31.95 13.18 9.39
N LYS A 513 -32.31 14.45 9.55
CA LYS A 513 -32.40 15.09 10.87
C LYS A 513 -33.30 14.31 11.82
N THR A 514 -34.43 13.81 11.33
CA THR A 514 -35.32 12.96 12.14
C THR A 514 -34.61 11.67 12.60
N PHE A 515 -33.75 11.09 11.77
CA PHE A 515 -32.95 9.91 12.17
C PHE A 515 -31.87 10.28 13.18
N ILE A 516 -31.19 11.41 13.01
CA ILE A 516 -30.20 11.91 13.98
C ILE A 516 -30.89 12.14 15.34
N ASP A 517 -32.03 12.80 15.36
CA ASP A 517 -32.81 13.05 16.56
C ASP A 517 -33.25 11.72 17.22
N ASN A 518 -33.57 10.69 16.45
CA ASN A 518 -33.89 9.36 16.92
C ASN A 518 -32.70 8.60 17.50
N ILE A 519 -31.49 8.76 16.92
CA ILE A 519 -30.23 8.21 17.46
C ILE A 519 -29.91 8.88 18.78
N VAL A 520 -29.93 10.20 18.82
CA VAL A 520 -29.71 10.99 20.03
C VAL A 520 -30.72 10.61 21.13
N SER A 521 -31.94 10.24 20.73
CA SER A 521 -32.96 9.75 21.67
C SER A 521 -32.86 8.25 22.01
N GLY A 522 -31.88 7.51 21.40
CA GLY A 522 -31.69 6.05 21.64
C GLY A 522 -32.73 5.16 20.98
N ARG A 523 -33.46 5.64 19.96
CA ARG A 523 -34.59 4.91 19.37
C ARG A 523 -34.28 4.15 18.09
N THR A 524 -33.18 4.48 17.40
CA THR A 524 -32.82 3.81 16.14
C THR A 524 -31.33 3.97 15.83
N THR A 525 -30.77 3.11 14.99
CA THR A 525 -29.41 3.26 14.48
C THR A 525 -29.43 3.93 13.10
N LEU A 526 -28.54 4.87 12.85
CA LEU A 526 -28.45 5.59 11.57
C LEU A 526 -28.06 4.65 10.41
N TYR A 527 -27.38 3.56 10.73
CA TYR A 527 -26.81 2.63 9.77
C TYR A 527 -27.82 2.03 8.79
N ALA A 528 -28.98 1.56 9.31
CA ALA A 528 -30.00 0.93 8.46
C ALA A 528 -30.72 1.92 7.52
N ALA A 529 -30.80 3.20 7.93
CA ALA A 529 -31.62 4.19 7.23
C ALA A 529 -30.86 4.99 6.17
N THR A 530 -29.54 5.09 6.28
CA THR A 530 -28.77 6.04 5.46
C THR A 530 -27.75 5.37 4.54
N LYS A 531 -27.42 4.09 4.75
CA LYS A 531 -26.41 3.39 3.94
C LYS A 531 -26.78 3.37 2.45
N SER A 532 -28.02 3.01 2.11
CA SER A 532 -28.46 2.98 0.71
C SER A 532 -28.51 4.37 0.07
N TYR A 533 -28.77 5.42 0.84
CA TYR A 533 -29.01 6.77 0.32
C TYR A 533 -27.78 7.41 -0.33
N ILE A 534 -26.59 7.18 0.23
CA ILE A 534 -25.34 7.75 -0.30
C ILE A 534 -24.62 6.76 -1.21
N ASP A 535 -24.69 5.46 -0.89
CA ASP A 535 -24.05 4.44 -1.73
C ASP A 535 -24.66 4.43 -3.13
N ASP A 536 -25.97 4.62 -3.28
CA ASP A 536 -26.63 4.75 -4.57
C ASP A 536 -26.18 6.01 -5.36
N LYS A 537 -25.78 7.08 -4.68
CA LYS A 537 -25.32 8.32 -5.32
C LYS A 537 -23.82 8.32 -5.64
N THR A 538 -23.01 7.65 -4.81
CA THR A 538 -21.55 7.74 -4.90
C THR A 538 -20.89 6.51 -5.49
N LEU A 539 -21.57 5.35 -5.45
CA LEU A 539 -21.06 4.05 -5.86
C LEU A 539 -21.75 3.49 -7.11
N ASN A 540 -22.51 4.28 -7.86
CA ASN A 540 -23.01 3.86 -9.18
C ASN A 540 -21.82 3.58 -10.11
N PHE A 541 -21.12 2.50 -9.80
CA PHE A 541 -20.26 1.77 -10.70
C PHE A 541 -21.16 0.78 -11.44
N GLU A 542 -21.24 0.88 -12.73
CA GLU A 542 -21.48 -0.31 -13.53
C GLU A 542 -20.27 -1.23 -13.31
N GLU A 543 -20.27 -2.00 -12.23
CA GLU A 543 -19.46 -3.20 -12.17
C GLU A 543 -20.18 -4.27 -12.94
N PRO A 544 -19.61 -4.76 -14.04
CA PRO A 544 -19.94 -6.10 -14.47
C PRO A 544 -19.29 -7.06 -13.47
N GLU A 545 -20.11 -7.80 -12.75
CA GLU A 545 -19.80 -8.99 -11.97
C GLU A 545 -19.69 -8.84 -10.43
N LYS A 546 -20.68 -9.50 -9.84
CA LYS A 546 -20.73 -10.25 -8.58
C LYS A 546 -19.91 -9.72 -7.41
N ARG A 547 -20.63 -9.06 -6.50
CA ARG A 547 -20.21 -8.90 -5.10
C ARG A 547 -19.76 -10.25 -4.53
N PRO A 548 -18.57 -10.35 -3.94
CA PRO A 548 -18.31 -11.43 -3.01
C PRO A 548 -19.25 -11.21 -1.80
N SER A 549 -20.25 -12.09 -1.67
CA SER A 549 -20.98 -12.25 -0.43
C SER A 549 -19.98 -12.73 0.62
N HIS A 550 -19.63 -11.89 1.55
CA HIS A 550 -18.88 -12.07 2.79
C HIS A 550 -17.66 -11.15 2.89
N ILE A 551 -17.92 -9.90 3.27
CA ILE A 551 -16.99 -9.21 4.14
C ILE A 551 -17.38 -9.66 5.55
N VAL A 552 -16.72 -10.69 6.04
CA VAL A 552 -16.70 -10.98 7.47
C VAL A 552 -15.74 -9.97 8.07
N LEU A 553 -16.28 -8.97 8.74
CA LEU A 553 -15.55 -8.12 9.66
C LEU A 553 -15.24 -8.98 10.90
N VAL A 554 -13.99 -9.40 11.05
CA VAL A 554 -13.42 -9.84 12.32
C VAL A 554 -12.40 -8.83 12.77
#